data_82a331cd1a8bab46e6eec445af53be12
#
_entry.id   82a331cd1a8bab46e6eec445af53be12
#
_cell.length_a   1.000
_cell.length_b   1.000
_cell.length_c   1.000
_cell.angle_alpha   90.00
_cell.angle_beta   90.00
_cell.angle_gamma   90.00
#
_symmetry.space_group_name_H-M   'P 1'
#
loop_
_entity.id
_entity.type
_entity.pdbx_description
1 polymer ?
#
loop_
_entity_poly.entity_id
_entity_poly.type
_entity_poly.pdbx_seq_one_letter_code
_entity_poly.pdbx_strand_id
1 'polypeptide(L)'
;MAYFLKQSTYSRGLYLQIYESYHDKNTKTSRHKCYKKLGYVSDLINDKVSDPVSYYKNEVKKLNDKRNKELEEMKIKKIGEDPTRNFGYFIVKDLYNTLELEKELDPFKYMCGFSYPISSLIEALTYSRIINPCSKLKTFNEVIPYLYENYAFSLDQIYDGLNYIGSEYHKFIEVINYCINKKYGRNTSTSYFDCTNYYFEIDFESDDKQKGPSKENRPNPIIGQALLLDGDAVPLNMRMYPGNESEKPKIRELIKEMKEQNNINGKTIQVADKGLNCGDNIYDALIHKDGYIFSQSVLQLEEKEKKWVLLDNDYEEVKDNEGNLLYKIKACVDEFPIRVSNEEGKKVIVNVKQKRVATFNPSLANKKKIEINKLVEKAKGLCHSQAKKEEYGESSKYVKFVDEDGKKASVLINQDKIDKDLKYAGYNLIVSSEINMSKHEIYRVYHQLWKIENTFRVMKSELDARPIYLQKRESIYGHFLICYYAIALLRLLEEKVYKDKFNTYELIDLIRGFKLLKGEDKNINLTKKTPNVTKLCDMYKFNADYMYLSPKQTEKLFTYAYKVK
;
A
#
# COMPACT_ATOMS: atom_id res chain seq x y z
N MET A 1 9.47 46.20 22.89
CA MET A 1 8.59 47.22 22.28
C MET A 1 7.30 47.25 23.09
N ALA A 2 6.87 48.41 23.56
CA ALA A 2 5.70 48.52 24.44
C ALA A 2 4.85 49.72 24.05
N TYR A 3 3.59 49.65 24.37
CA TYR A 3 2.72 50.81 24.31
C TYR A 3 2.86 51.62 25.59
N PHE A 4 2.74 52.93 25.49
CA PHE A 4 2.73 53.82 26.65
C PHE A 4 1.83 55.02 26.42
N LEU A 5 1.24 55.55 27.53
CA LEU A 5 0.39 56.72 27.48
C LEU A 5 1.29 57.96 27.53
N LYS A 6 1.31 58.71 26.43
CA LYS A 6 1.98 60.02 26.37
C LYS A 6 1.00 61.10 26.79
N GLN A 7 1.41 61.93 27.73
CA GLN A 7 0.67 63.07 28.23
C GLN A 7 1.41 64.32 27.79
N SER A 8 0.71 65.26 27.17
CA SER A 8 1.27 66.52 26.69
C SER A 8 0.35 67.68 27.15
N THR A 9 0.92 68.70 27.77
CA THR A 9 0.16 69.86 28.21
C THR A 9 0.21 70.94 27.14
N TYR A 10 -0.95 71.38 26.71
CA TYR A 10 -1.16 72.48 25.77
C TYR A 10 -1.98 73.59 26.42
N SER A 11 -2.11 74.72 25.74
CA SER A 11 -2.88 75.86 26.22
C SER A 11 -4.38 75.55 26.64
N ARG A 12 -4.93 74.50 26.00
CA ARG A 12 -6.31 74.01 26.26
C ARG A 12 -6.36 72.93 27.35
N GLY A 13 -5.19 72.47 27.88
CA GLY A 13 -5.17 71.47 28.94
C GLY A 13 -4.31 70.24 28.57
N LEU A 14 -4.48 69.17 29.36
CA LEU A 14 -3.77 67.90 29.20
C LEU A 14 -4.34 67.08 28.05
N TYR A 15 -3.48 66.70 27.08
CA TYR A 15 -3.79 65.91 25.91
C TYR A 15 -3.17 64.52 26.01
N LEU A 16 -3.98 63.48 25.74
CA LEU A 16 -3.59 62.08 25.84
C LEU A 16 -3.38 61.45 24.45
N GLN A 17 -2.33 60.64 24.34
CA GLN A 17 -2.02 59.84 23.15
C GLN A 17 -1.41 58.51 23.57
N ILE A 18 -1.73 57.43 22.85
CA ILE A 18 -1.04 56.16 23.00
C ILE A 18 0.07 56.10 21.96
N TYR A 19 1.29 55.87 22.41
CA TYR A 19 2.44 55.69 21.58
C TYR A 19 2.92 54.24 21.63
N GLU A 20 3.49 53.79 20.51
CA GLU A 20 4.17 52.52 20.36
C GLU A 20 5.66 52.79 20.23
N SER A 21 6.48 52.11 21.03
CA SER A 21 7.94 52.08 20.83
C SER A 21 8.34 51.00 19.84
N TYR A 22 9.19 51.28 18.88
CA TYR A 22 9.75 50.34 17.95
C TYR A 22 11.26 50.54 17.76
N HIS A 23 11.94 49.49 17.38
CA HIS A 23 13.36 49.55 17.05
C HIS A 23 13.53 49.83 15.56
N ASP A 24 14.15 50.95 15.24
CA ASP A 24 14.49 51.28 13.85
C ASP A 24 15.74 50.52 13.41
N LYS A 25 15.57 49.63 12.45
CA LYS A 25 16.64 48.76 11.94
C LYS A 25 17.77 49.55 11.26
N ASN A 26 17.45 50.70 10.67
CA ASN A 26 18.43 51.52 9.94
C ASN A 26 19.31 52.33 10.88
N THR A 27 18.73 52.92 11.91
CA THR A 27 19.44 53.75 12.88
C THR A 27 19.88 53.03 14.14
N LYS A 28 19.48 51.76 14.31
CA LYS A 28 19.70 50.93 15.51
C LYS A 28 19.26 51.60 16.83
N THR A 29 18.31 52.49 16.77
CA THR A 29 17.77 53.25 17.94
C THR A 29 16.30 52.94 18.16
N SER A 30 15.86 53.12 19.43
CA SER A 30 14.44 53.05 19.77
C SER A 30 13.73 54.34 19.36
N ARG A 31 12.68 54.24 18.58
CA ARG A 31 11.79 55.32 18.15
C ARG A 31 10.37 55.10 18.63
N HIS A 32 9.60 56.17 18.64
CA HIS A 32 8.22 56.17 19.06
C HIS A 32 7.31 56.62 17.94
N LYS A 33 6.20 55.93 17.73
CA LYS A 33 5.16 56.27 16.77
C LYS A 33 3.83 56.44 17.49
N CYS A 34 3.06 57.46 17.15
CA CYS A 34 1.74 57.61 17.67
C CYS A 34 0.85 56.48 17.17
N TYR A 35 0.34 55.63 18.06
CA TYR A 35 -0.57 54.53 17.77
C TYR A 35 -2.03 55.04 17.71
N LYS A 36 -2.43 55.86 18.72
CA LYS A 36 -3.80 56.40 18.79
C LYS A 36 -3.79 57.77 19.47
N LYS A 37 -4.42 58.74 18.84
CA LYS A 37 -4.73 60.04 19.45
C LYS A 37 -6.03 59.91 20.24
N LEU A 38 -6.04 60.28 21.50
CA LEU A 38 -7.20 60.16 22.39
C LEU A 38 -7.97 61.48 22.49
N GLY A 39 -7.31 62.57 22.77
CA GLY A 39 -7.92 63.90 22.94
C GLY A 39 -7.54 64.57 24.22
N TYR A 40 -8.16 65.72 24.52
CA TYR A 40 -7.99 66.42 25.77
C TYR A 40 -8.74 65.72 26.91
N VAL A 41 -8.16 65.71 28.09
CA VAL A 41 -8.76 65.07 29.28
C VAL A 41 -10.18 65.61 29.55
N SER A 42 -10.37 66.92 29.37
CA SER A 42 -11.70 67.55 29.50
C SER A 42 -12.77 66.97 28.59
N ASP A 43 -12.36 66.54 27.37
CA ASP A 43 -13.31 66.04 26.37
C ASP A 43 -13.57 64.52 26.52
N LEU A 44 -12.73 63.84 27.32
CA LEU A 44 -12.76 62.38 27.54
C LEU A 44 -13.53 61.98 28.80
N ILE A 45 -13.86 62.97 29.68
CA ILE A 45 -14.67 62.72 30.88
C ILE A 45 -16.09 62.45 30.43
N ASN A 46 -16.68 61.36 30.84
CA ASN A 46 -18.07 60.98 30.61
C ASN A 46 -18.57 60.06 31.73
N ASP A 47 -19.86 59.65 31.70
CA ASP A 47 -20.46 58.78 32.72
C ASP A 47 -19.72 57.44 32.95
N LYS A 48 -18.92 56.99 31.98
CA LYS A 48 -18.14 55.74 32.06
C LYS A 48 -16.65 55.96 32.38
N VAL A 49 -16.15 57.15 32.21
CA VAL A 49 -14.72 57.50 32.38
C VAL A 49 -14.61 58.79 33.20
N SER A 50 -14.59 58.66 34.51
CA SER A 50 -14.41 59.79 35.44
C SER A 50 -12.97 60.28 35.53
N ASP A 51 -11.98 59.35 35.37
CA ASP A 51 -10.55 59.67 35.31
C ASP A 51 -9.94 59.09 34.01
N PRO A 52 -9.88 59.83 32.90
CA PRO A 52 -9.34 59.42 31.65
C PRO A 52 -7.86 58.96 31.72
N VAL A 53 -7.06 59.56 32.61
CA VAL A 53 -5.63 59.20 32.71
C VAL A 53 -5.48 57.78 33.27
N SER A 54 -6.17 57.48 34.36
CA SER A 54 -6.15 56.13 34.95
C SER A 54 -6.79 55.10 34.03
N TYR A 55 -7.93 55.48 33.40
CA TYR A 55 -8.62 54.60 32.44
C TYR A 55 -7.70 54.20 31.28
N TYR A 56 -7.07 55.15 30.59
CA TYR A 56 -6.20 54.83 29.44
C TYR A 56 -4.86 54.24 29.85
N LYS A 57 -4.38 54.45 31.08
CA LYS A 57 -3.24 53.65 31.62
C LYS A 57 -3.60 52.17 31.72
N ASN A 58 -4.80 51.84 32.17
CA ASN A 58 -5.30 50.46 32.23
C ASN A 58 -5.50 49.86 30.83
N GLU A 59 -6.03 50.62 29.87
CA GLU A 59 -6.14 50.18 28.48
C GLU A 59 -4.77 49.91 27.84
N VAL A 60 -3.77 50.77 28.08
CA VAL A 60 -2.39 50.55 27.64
C VAL A 60 -1.80 49.29 28.28
N LYS A 61 -2.09 49.02 29.55
CA LYS A 61 -1.67 47.80 30.24
C LYS A 61 -2.28 46.57 29.54
N LYS A 62 -3.58 46.55 29.25
CA LYS A 62 -4.25 45.47 28.50
C LYS A 62 -3.64 45.26 27.12
N LEU A 63 -3.29 46.33 26.38
CA LEU A 63 -2.63 46.24 25.09
C LEU A 63 -1.25 45.61 25.20
N ASN A 64 -0.49 45.95 26.23
CA ASN A 64 0.84 45.35 26.47
C ASN A 64 0.71 43.89 26.91
N ASP A 65 -0.26 43.55 27.76
CA ASP A 65 -0.50 42.18 28.20
C ASP A 65 -0.87 41.28 27.00
N LYS A 66 -1.79 41.78 26.15
CA LYS A 66 -2.16 41.09 24.91
C LYS A 66 -0.94 40.87 23.99
N ARG A 67 -0.13 41.92 23.80
CA ARG A 67 1.08 41.86 22.98
C ARG A 67 2.16 40.93 23.58
N ASN A 68 2.34 40.97 24.89
CA ASN A 68 3.28 40.06 25.57
C ASN A 68 2.83 38.61 25.41
N LYS A 69 1.53 38.34 25.52
CA LYS A 69 0.96 37.03 25.29
C LYS A 69 1.22 36.58 23.84
N GLU A 70 0.98 37.42 22.84
CA GLU A 70 1.28 37.15 21.43
C GLU A 70 2.81 36.89 21.19
N LEU A 71 3.66 37.65 21.89
CA LEU A 71 5.13 37.47 21.82
C LEU A 71 5.61 36.20 22.53
N GLU A 72 4.98 35.80 23.61
CA GLU A 72 5.24 34.53 24.30
C GLU A 72 4.77 33.35 23.47
N GLU A 73 3.61 33.45 22.82
CA GLU A 73 3.15 32.47 21.85
C GLU A 73 4.11 32.33 20.65
N MET A 74 4.75 33.42 20.21
CA MET A 74 5.81 33.39 19.17
C MET A 74 7.15 32.86 19.69
N LYS A 75 7.39 32.90 21.00
CA LYS A 75 8.57 32.30 21.65
C LYS A 75 8.32 30.85 22.04
N ILE A 76 7.73 30.05 21.16
CA ILE A 76 7.69 28.61 21.36
C ILE A 76 9.15 28.17 21.49
N LYS A 77 9.62 27.94 22.73
CA LYS A 77 10.89 27.29 22.97
C LYS A 77 10.80 25.94 22.27
N LYS A 78 11.73 25.69 21.37
CA LYS A 78 11.96 24.35 20.84
C LYS A 78 12.38 23.48 22.03
N ILE A 79 11.39 22.95 22.75
CA ILE A 79 11.59 21.91 23.74
C ILE A 79 12.03 20.71 22.91
N GLY A 80 13.07 20.00 23.25
CA GLY A 80 13.76 18.95 22.51
C GLY A 80 12.96 17.90 21.73
N GLU A 81 11.65 18.01 21.63
CA GLU A 81 10.76 17.16 20.86
C GLU A 81 10.25 17.90 19.62
N ASP A 82 10.16 17.17 18.50
CA ASP A 82 9.54 17.69 17.28
C ASP A 82 8.02 17.83 17.52
N PRO A 83 7.45 19.05 17.50
CA PRO A 83 6.03 19.26 17.73
C PRO A 83 5.18 18.90 16.50
N THR A 84 5.79 18.45 15.41
CA THR A 84 5.09 18.07 14.18
C THR A 84 4.25 16.83 14.43
N ARG A 85 3.00 16.85 13.97
CA ARG A 85 2.10 15.70 13.97
C ARG A 85 1.63 15.40 12.56
N ASN A 86 1.60 14.13 12.19
CA ASN A 86 0.90 13.68 11.00
C ASN A 86 -0.58 13.55 11.33
N PHE A 87 -1.44 14.13 10.48
CA PHE A 87 -2.89 13.97 10.59
C PHE A 87 -3.51 13.35 9.33
N GLY A 88 -2.73 13.10 8.27
CA GLY A 88 -3.23 12.60 6.98
C GLY A 88 -3.87 11.21 7.03
N TYR A 89 -3.62 10.43 8.07
CA TYR A 89 -4.26 9.14 8.25
C TYR A 89 -5.77 9.25 8.54
N PHE A 90 -6.32 10.48 8.71
CA PHE A 90 -7.78 10.68 8.77
C PHE A 90 -8.48 10.02 7.57
N ILE A 91 -7.85 10.00 6.39
CA ILE A 91 -8.37 9.36 5.18
C ILE A 91 -8.67 7.87 5.41
N VAL A 92 -7.76 7.18 6.12
CA VAL A 92 -7.89 5.75 6.45
C VAL A 92 -8.79 5.57 7.68
N LYS A 93 -8.72 6.47 8.66
CA LYS A 93 -9.58 6.46 9.84
C LYS A 93 -11.06 6.60 9.48
N ASP A 94 -11.38 7.48 8.54
CA ASP A 94 -12.75 7.65 8.04
C ASP A 94 -13.30 6.36 7.42
N LEU A 95 -12.45 5.60 6.71
CA LEU A 95 -12.83 4.28 6.21
C LEU A 95 -12.98 3.27 7.35
N TYR A 96 -12.08 3.29 8.33
CA TYR A 96 -12.14 2.45 9.51
C TYR A 96 -13.45 2.67 10.29
N ASN A 97 -13.85 3.95 10.47
CA ASN A 97 -15.12 4.33 11.06
C ASN A 97 -16.32 3.86 10.21
N THR A 98 -16.24 4.03 8.87
CA THR A 98 -17.29 3.58 7.93
C THR A 98 -17.52 2.09 8.02
N LEU A 99 -16.45 1.31 8.13
CA LEU A 99 -16.49 -0.15 8.27
C LEU A 99 -16.95 -0.61 9.67
N GLU A 100 -17.02 0.28 10.65
CA GLU A 100 -17.33 -0.05 12.06
C GLU A 100 -16.33 -1.07 12.65
N LEU A 101 -15.06 -1.02 12.21
CA LEU A 101 -14.04 -2.02 12.59
C LEU A 101 -13.77 -2.05 14.09
N GLU A 102 -13.78 -0.92 14.77
CA GLU A 102 -13.61 -0.84 16.23
C GLU A 102 -14.62 -1.75 16.95
N LYS A 103 -15.90 -1.65 16.58
CA LYS A 103 -16.98 -2.44 17.17
C LYS A 103 -16.80 -3.95 17.04
N GLU A 104 -16.30 -4.39 15.88
CA GLU A 104 -16.12 -5.82 15.60
C GLU A 104 -14.77 -6.36 16.16
N LEU A 105 -13.79 -5.48 16.39
CA LEU A 105 -12.47 -5.85 16.93
C LEU A 105 -12.40 -5.77 18.47
N ASP A 106 -13.15 -4.87 19.12
CA ASP A 106 -13.08 -4.66 20.56
C ASP A 106 -13.45 -5.90 21.41
N PRO A 107 -14.35 -6.79 21.00
CA PRO A 107 -14.64 -8.00 21.74
C PRO A 107 -13.40 -8.90 21.98
N PHE A 108 -12.40 -8.84 21.10
CA PHE A 108 -11.16 -9.61 21.24
C PHE A 108 -10.34 -9.22 22.49
N LYS A 109 -10.46 -7.99 22.98
CA LYS A 109 -9.86 -7.54 24.23
C LYS A 109 -10.25 -8.44 25.40
N TYR A 110 -11.53 -8.79 25.49
CA TYR A 110 -12.03 -9.63 26.59
C TYR A 110 -11.60 -11.08 26.46
N MET A 111 -11.42 -11.58 25.24
CA MET A 111 -10.98 -12.95 24.97
C MET A 111 -9.52 -13.19 25.38
N CYS A 112 -8.66 -12.18 25.29
CA CYS A 112 -7.23 -12.29 25.59
C CYS A 112 -6.80 -11.60 26.90
N GLY A 113 -7.73 -10.94 27.61
CA GLY A 113 -7.45 -10.30 28.89
C GLY A 113 -6.56 -9.05 28.81
N PHE A 114 -6.48 -8.39 27.66
CA PHE A 114 -5.70 -7.16 27.50
C PHE A 114 -6.35 -5.97 28.21
N SER A 115 -5.52 -5.11 28.81
CA SER A 115 -5.96 -3.88 29.46
C SER A 115 -6.29 -2.74 28.47
N TYR A 116 -6.03 -2.93 27.19
CA TYR A 116 -6.19 -1.94 26.12
C TYR A 116 -7.03 -2.50 24.96
N PRO A 117 -7.69 -1.65 24.14
CA PRO A 117 -8.44 -2.09 22.96
C PRO A 117 -7.51 -2.63 21.87
N ILE A 118 -7.81 -3.80 21.34
CA ILE A 118 -7.08 -4.39 20.21
C ILE A 118 -7.31 -3.58 18.93
N SER A 119 -8.51 -3.01 18.76
CA SER A 119 -8.82 -2.09 17.67
C SER A 119 -7.84 -0.92 17.58
N SER A 120 -7.61 -0.23 18.72
CA SER A 120 -6.66 0.89 18.78
C SER A 120 -5.22 0.49 18.47
N LEU A 121 -4.81 -0.73 18.86
CA LEU A 121 -3.48 -1.24 18.51
C LEU A 121 -3.36 -1.48 17.01
N ILE A 122 -4.35 -2.13 16.39
CA ILE A 122 -4.38 -2.39 14.95
C ILE A 122 -4.40 -1.06 14.18
N GLU A 123 -5.20 -0.08 14.63
CA GLU A 123 -5.19 1.27 14.08
C GLU A 123 -3.81 1.91 14.11
N ALA A 124 -3.22 2.05 15.31
CA ALA A 124 -1.93 2.71 15.48
C ALA A 124 -0.83 2.06 14.63
N LEU A 125 -0.78 0.73 14.60
CA LEU A 125 0.19 -0.01 13.80
C LEU A 125 -0.07 0.10 12.30
N THR A 126 -1.34 0.10 11.86
CA THR A 126 -1.71 0.23 10.44
C THR A 126 -1.39 1.63 9.93
N TYR A 127 -1.79 2.67 10.66
CA TYR A 127 -1.50 4.05 10.24
C TYR A 127 0.01 4.33 10.25
N SER A 128 0.71 3.87 11.28
CA SER A 128 2.17 4.00 11.34
C SER A 128 2.86 3.30 10.17
N ARG A 129 2.34 2.12 9.74
CA ARG A 129 2.88 1.38 8.60
C ARG A 129 2.71 2.12 7.28
N ILE A 130 1.62 2.86 7.12
CA ILE A 130 1.39 3.69 5.91
C ILE A 130 2.23 4.96 5.94
N ILE A 131 2.30 5.63 7.10
CA ILE A 131 2.96 6.94 7.26
C ILE A 131 4.49 6.81 7.16
N ASN A 132 5.07 5.96 7.98
CA ASN A 132 6.53 5.77 8.07
C ASN A 132 6.85 4.33 8.46
N PRO A 133 6.93 3.43 7.48
CA PRO A 133 7.19 2.03 7.72
C PRO A 133 8.61 1.83 8.30
N CYS A 134 8.68 1.19 9.47
CA CYS A 134 9.94 0.93 10.16
C CYS A 134 9.79 -0.26 11.13
N SER A 135 10.86 -0.55 11.91
CA SER A 135 10.82 -1.58 12.96
C SER A 135 9.81 -1.22 14.06
N LYS A 136 9.30 -2.19 14.81
CA LYS A 136 8.32 -1.94 15.87
C LYS A 136 8.85 -1.02 16.98
N LEU A 137 10.14 -1.12 17.30
CA LEU A 137 10.80 -0.22 18.24
C LEU A 137 10.80 1.22 17.73
N LYS A 138 11.16 1.44 16.46
CA LYS A 138 11.08 2.78 15.84
C LYS A 138 9.63 3.26 15.71
N THR A 139 8.70 2.38 15.34
CA THR A 139 7.26 2.71 15.29
C THR A 139 6.79 3.26 16.64
N PHE A 140 7.17 2.61 17.74
CA PHE A 140 6.84 3.04 19.09
C PHE A 140 7.46 4.40 19.45
N ASN A 141 8.76 4.58 19.18
CA ASN A 141 9.48 5.79 19.61
C ASN A 141 9.32 6.99 18.65
N GLU A 142 9.19 6.73 17.34
CA GLU A 142 9.37 7.76 16.30
C GLU A 142 8.15 7.95 15.39
N VAL A 143 7.07 7.14 15.51
CA VAL A 143 5.88 7.27 14.66
C VAL A 143 4.63 7.46 15.48
N ILE A 144 4.31 6.54 16.39
CA ILE A 144 3.09 6.60 17.22
C ILE A 144 2.99 7.93 18.00
N PRO A 145 4.06 8.45 18.66
CA PRO A 145 4.00 9.72 19.37
C PRO A 145 3.72 10.93 18.48
N TYR A 146 3.96 10.80 17.18
CA TYR A 146 3.78 11.86 16.18
C TYR A 146 2.50 11.73 15.37
N LEU A 147 1.62 10.80 15.71
CA LEU A 147 0.23 10.79 15.24
C LEU A 147 -0.55 11.93 15.90
N TYR A 148 -1.56 12.46 15.20
CA TYR A 148 -2.38 13.55 15.75
C TYR A 148 -3.20 13.11 16.96
N GLU A 149 -3.81 11.93 16.89
CA GLU A 149 -4.48 11.28 18.01
C GLU A 149 -3.46 10.64 18.95
N ASN A 150 -3.81 10.50 20.20
CA ASN A 150 -2.92 9.92 21.20
C ASN A 150 -3.20 8.43 21.36
N TYR A 151 -2.19 7.61 21.06
CA TYR A 151 -2.21 6.16 21.26
C TYR A 151 -1.23 5.79 22.39
N ALA A 152 -1.77 5.47 23.57
CA ALA A 152 -0.97 5.19 24.77
C ALA A 152 -0.73 3.69 24.94
N PHE A 153 0.36 3.19 24.37
CA PHE A 153 0.82 1.81 24.56
C PHE A 153 2.24 1.79 25.14
N SER A 154 2.56 0.76 25.91
CA SER A 154 3.96 0.41 26.17
C SER A 154 4.52 -0.42 24.99
N LEU A 155 5.85 -0.50 24.91
CA LEU A 155 6.49 -1.34 23.89
C LEU A 155 6.12 -2.82 24.03
N ASP A 156 6.04 -3.31 25.27
CA ASP A 156 5.63 -4.69 25.57
C ASP A 156 4.20 -4.96 25.11
N GLN A 157 3.27 -4.04 25.36
CA GLN A 157 1.90 -4.15 24.89
C GLN A 157 1.81 -4.23 23.35
N ILE A 158 2.69 -3.51 22.63
CA ILE A 158 2.76 -3.62 21.17
C ILE A 158 3.22 -5.01 20.73
N TYR A 159 4.25 -5.58 21.38
CA TYR A 159 4.72 -6.92 21.04
C TYR A 159 3.74 -8.01 21.45
N ASP A 160 3.13 -7.92 22.62
CA ASP A 160 2.13 -8.89 23.08
C ASP A 160 0.88 -8.87 22.20
N GLY A 161 0.39 -7.68 21.87
CA GLY A 161 -0.72 -7.53 20.95
C GLY A 161 -0.38 -8.04 19.55
N LEU A 162 0.83 -7.75 19.05
CA LEU A 162 1.30 -8.25 17.76
C LEU A 162 1.37 -9.79 17.73
N ASN A 163 1.85 -10.42 18.81
CA ASN A 163 1.87 -11.87 18.94
C ASN A 163 0.45 -12.44 18.90
N TYR A 164 -0.47 -11.84 19.64
CA TYR A 164 -1.85 -12.29 19.69
C TYR A 164 -2.56 -12.19 18.34
N ILE A 165 -2.50 -11.03 17.68
CA ILE A 165 -3.13 -10.86 16.37
C ILE A 165 -2.49 -11.75 15.31
N GLY A 166 -1.23 -12.12 15.47
CA GLY A 166 -0.54 -13.05 14.59
C GLY A 166 -0.89 -14.50 14.83
N SER A 167 -1.09 -14.93 16.10
CA SER A 167 -1.55 -16.28 16.39
C SER A 167 -2.97 -16.56 15.88
N GLU A 168 -3.80 -15.53 15.85
CA GLU A 168 -5.21 -15.58 15.46
C GLU A 168 -5.50 -14.87 14.12
N TYR A 169 -4.47 -14.68 13.27
CA TYR A 169 -4.56 -13.78 12.10
C TYR A 169 -5.72 -14.10 11.16
N HIS A 170 -6.13 -15.37 11.06
CA HIS A 170 -7.29 -15.77 10.25
C HIS A 170 -8.58 -15.11 10.75
N LYS A 171 -8.81 -15.08 12.07
CA LYS A 171 -10.00 -14.43 12.67
C LYS A 171 -10.03 -12.93 12.36
N PHE A 172 -8.88 -12.28 12.41
CA PHE A 172 -8.79 -10.84 12.07
C PHE A 172 -9.02 -10.57 10.58
N ILE A 173 -8.62 -11.50 9.68
CA ILE A 173 -8.98 -11.43 8.26
C ILE A 173 -10.49 -11.60 8.08
N GLU A 174 -11.12 -12.53 8.80
CA GLU A 174 -12.59 -12.71 8.77
C GLU A 174 -13.33 -11.45 9.20
N VAL A 175 -12.86 -10.78 10.26
CA VAL A 175 -13.47 -9.53 10.75
C VAL A 175 -13.45 -8.44 9.69
N ILE A 176 -12.28 -8.15 9.10
CA ILE A 176 -12.21 -7.10 8.07
C ILE A 176 -13.03 -7.46 6.84
N ASN A 177 -13.06 -8.73 6.44
CA ASN A 177 -13.89 -9.20 5.33
C ASN A 177 -15.38 -9.03 5.61
N TYR A 178 -15.83 -9.41 6.80
CA TYR A 178 -17.21 -9.21 7.25
C TYR A 178 -17.61 -7.73 7.18
N CYS A 179 -16.77 -6.84 7.71
CA CYS A 179 -17.02 -5.40 7.69
C CYS A 179 -17.08 -4.84 6.27
N ILE A 180 -16.14 -5.24 5.40
CA ILE A 180 -16.13 -4.80 3.99
C ILE A 180 -17.37 -5.33 3.27
N ASN A 181 -17.70 -6.61 3.44
CA ASN A 181 -18.87 -7.21 2.80
C ASN A 181 -20.17 -6.54 3.25
N LYS A 182 -20.31 -6.28 4.56
CA LYS A 182 -21.48 -5.59 5.13
C LYS A 182 -21.70 -4.19 4.56
N LYS A 183 -20.63 -3.44 4.28
CA LYS A 183 -20.73 -2.02 3.85
C LYS A 183 -20.66 -1.82 2.34
N TYR A 184 -19.81 -2.57 1.63
CA TYR A 184 -19.54 -2.37 0.21
C TYR A 184 -19.92 -3.56 -0.67
N GLY A 185 -20.22 -4.71 -0.08
CA GLY A 185 -20.32 -5.98 -0.78
C GLY A 185 -18.94 -6.51 -1.22
N ARG A 186 -18.86 -7.81 -1.51
CA ARG A 186 -17.66 -8.46 -2.05
C ARG A 186 -17.98 -9.04 -3.42
N ASN A 187 -17.16 -8.75 -4.41
CA ASN A 187 -17.26 -9.37 -5.73
C ASN A 187 -16.48 -10.69 -5.75
N THR A 188 -17.14 -11.77 -5.33
CA THR A 188 -16.56 -13.12 -5.26
C THR A 188 -16.76 -13.95 -6.50
N SER A 189 -17.36 -13.39 -7.57
CA SER A 189 -17.54 -14.07 -8.86
C SER A 189 -16.22 -14.37 -9.57
N THR A 190 -15.19 -13.57 -9.29
CA THR A 190 -13.82 -13.74 -9.77
C THR A 190 -12.86 -13.53 -8.63
N SER A 191 -11.79 -14.29 -8.58
CA SER A 191 -10.70 -14.11 -7.60
C SER A 191 -9.35 -14.17 -8.29
N TYR A 192 -8.45 -13.28 -7.89
CA TYR A 192 -7.07 -13.20 -8.38
C TYR A 192 -6.14 -13.75 -7.32
N PHE A 193 -5.32 -14.72 -7.71
CA PHE A 193 -4.41 -15.40 -6.79
C PHE A 193 -2.96 -15.30 -7.30
N ASP A 194 -2.05 -14.98 -6.38
CA ASP A 194 -0.61 -15.10 -6.59
C ASP A 194 0.10 -15.29 -5.26
N CYS A 195 1.35 -15.74 -5.34
CA CYS A 195 2.24 -15.94 -4.21
C CYS A 195 3.48 -15.05 -4.35
N THR A 196 4.02 -14.65 -3.22
CA THR A 196 5.34 -14.02 -3.14
C THR A 196 6.12 -14.59 -1.97
N ASN A 197 7.37 -14.17 -1.82
CA ASN A 197 8.17 -14.49 -0.64
C ASN A 197 8.96 -13.27 -0.15
N TYR A 198 9.35 -13.36 1.11
CA TYR A 198 10.13 -12.34 1.82
C TYR A 198 11.33 -13.01 2.45
N TYR A 199 12.52 -12.45 2.25
CA TYR A 199 13.75 -12.97 2.82
C TYR A 199 14.04 -12.37 4.20
N PHE A 200 14.78 -13.13 4.99
CA PHE A 200 15.35 -12.70 6.27
C PHE A 200 16.86 -12.55 6.13
N GLU A 201 17.41 -11.52 6.73
CA GLU A 201 18.86 -11.31 6.77
C GLU A 201 19.50 -12.15 7.90
N ILE A 202 19.30 -13.46 7.81
CA ILE A 202 19.82 -14.48 8.72
C ILE A 202 20.42 -15.64 7.91
N ASP A 203 21.32 -16.39 8.53
CA ASP A 203 21.98 -17.53 7.88
C ASP A 203 21.31 -18.87 8.19
N PHE A 204 20.59 -18.94 9.32
CA PHE A 204 20.02 -20.19 9.86
C PHE A 204 18.52 -20.26 9.59
N GLU A 205 18.05 -21.47 9.27
CA GLU A 205 16.65 -21.80 9.11
C GLU A 205 16.00 -22.00 10.49
N SER A 206 14.78 -21.58 10.65
CA SER A 206 13.97 -21.80 11.85
C SER A 206 12.49 -21.62 11.55
N ASP A 207 11.63 -22.46 12.10
CA ASP A 207 10.19 -22.45 11.88
C ASP A 207 9.84 -22.33 10.37
N ASP A 208 9.06 -21.31 10.01
CA ASP A 208 8.66 -21.03 8.63
C ASP A 208 9.75 -20.33 7.80
N LYS A 209 10.84 -19.87 8.44
CA LYS A 209 11.98 -19.26 7.76
C LYS A 209 12.88 -20.37 7.19
N GLN A 210 12.59 -20.79 5.98
CA GLN A 210 13.22 -21.91 5.31
C GLN A 210 13.88 -21.48 3.99
N LYS A 211 14.97 -22.12 3.60
CA LYS A 211 15.60 -21.91 2.28
C LYS A 211 14.74 -22.54 1.20
N GLY A 212 14.47 -21.76 0.16
CA GLY A 212 13.61 -22.20 -0.93
C GLY A 212 13.80 -21.34 -2.19
N PRO A 213 12.96 -21.51 -3.21
CA PRO A 213 13.04 -20.75 -4.45
C PRO A 213 12.71 -19.28 -4.21
N SER A 214 13.73 -18.48 -3.92
CA SER A 214 13.59 -17.04 -3.72
C SER A 214 13.25 -16.34 -5.03
N LYS A 215 12.14 -15.56 -5.05
CA LYS A 215 11.78 -14.71 -6.21
C LYS A 215 12.79 -13.57 -6.46
N GLU A 216 13.72 -13.35 -5.52
CA GLU A 216 14.77 -12.34 -5.60
C GLU A 216 16.17 -12.94 -5.77
N ASN A 217 16.25 -14.25 -6.03
CA ASN A 217 17.51 -15.00 -6.21
C ASN A 217 18.50 -14.82 -5.03
N ARG A 218 17.97 -14.73 -3.79
CA ARG A 218 18.77 -14.63 -2.57
C ARG A 218 18.94 -16.00 -1.89
N PRO A 219 20.11 -16.31 -1.33
CA PRO A 219 20.37 -17.57 -0.64
C PRO A 219 19.80 -17.61 0.79
N ASN A 220 19.29 -16.50 1.29
CA ASN A 220 18.76 -16.35 2.64
C ASN A 220 17.46 -17.15 2.84
N PRO A 221 17.15 -17.58 4.07
CA PRO A 221 15.84 -18.12 4.41
C PRO A 221 14.71 -17.16 4.04
N ILE A 222 13.61 -17.72 3.56
CA ILE A 222 12.41 -16.99 3.12
C ILE A 222 11.16 -17.49 3.85
N ILE A 223 10.13 -16.68 3.86
CA ILE A 223 8.75 -17.07 4.17
C ILE A 223 7.88 -16.76 2.96
N GLY A 224 6.98 -17.68 2.63
CA GLY A 224 6.01 -17.50 1.55
C GLY A 224 4.74 -16.80 2.03
N GLN A 225 4.17 -15.99 1.15
CA GLN A 225 2.84 -15.39 1.32
C GLN A 225 2.01 -15.65 0.07
N ALA A 226 0.87 -16.30 0.27
CA ALA A 226 -0.20 -16.41 -0.71
C ALA A 226 -1.22 -15.30 -0.45
N LEU A 227 -1.69 -14.65 -1.49
CA LEU A 227 -2.69 -13.59 -1.42
C LEU A 227 -3.82 -13.87 -2.41
N LEU A 228 -5.03 -13.62 -1.96
CA LEU A 228 -6.25 -13.69 -2.76
C LEU A 228 -6.90 -12.30 -2.79
N LEU A 229 -7.18 -11.79 -3.98
CA LEU A 229 -8.00 -10.59 -4.17
C LEU A 229 -9.38 -11.00 -4.70
N ASP A 230 -10.40 -10.22 -4.38
CA ASP A 230 -11.73 -10.35 -4.99
C ASP A 230 -11.76 -9.77 -6.42
N GLY A 231 -12.90 -9.84 -7.09
CA GLY A 231 -13.09 -9.35 -8.46
C GLY A 231 -12.90 -7.84 -8.63
N ASP A 232 -12.95 -7.09 -7.54
CA ASP A 232 -12.67 -5.65 -7.50
C ASP A 232 -11.22 -5.35 -7.07
N ALA A 233 -10.38 -6.39 -7.01
CA ALA A 233 -8.96 -6.31 -6.63
C ALA A 233 -8.69 -5.84 -5.17
N VAL A 234 -9.66 -5.99 -4.29
CA VAL A 234 -9.50 -5.74 -2.85
C VAL A 234 -9.04 -7.04 -2.17
N PRO A 235 -8.01 -7.01 -1.28
CA PRO A 235 -7.57 -8.20 -0.55
C PRO A 235 -8.71 -8.92 0.16
N LEU A 236 -8.82 -10.23 -0.06
CA LEU A 236 -9.88 -11.09 0.43
C LEU A 236 -9.38 -12.14 1.42
N ASN A 237 -8.22 -12.72 1.16
CA ASN A 237 -7.58 -13.67 2.08
C ASN A 237 -6.06 -13.68 1.90
N MET A 238 -5.36 -14.12 2.93
CA MET A 238 -3.91 -14.23 2.98
C MET A 238 -3.50 -15.49 3.74
N ARG A 239 -2.46 -16.18 3.26
CA ARG A 239 -1.85 -17.29 4.00
C ARG A 239 -0.33 -17.19 3.99
N MET A 240 0.26 -17.34 5.17
CA MET A 240 1.70 -17.47 5.33
C MET A 240 2.08 -18.96 5.32
N TYR A 241 3.24 -19.30 4.73
CA TYR A 241 3.71 -20.68 4.66
C TYR A 241 5.25 -20.75 4.65
N PRO A 242 5.85 -21.88 5.06
CA PRO A 242 7.30 -22.06 5.07
C PRO A 242 7.92 -21.87 3.68
N GLY A 243 9.11 -21.26 3.65
CA GLY A 243 9.78 -20.89 2.39
C GLY A 243 10.17 -22.05 1.46
N ASN A 244 10.23 -23.27 1.98
CA ASN A 244 10.52 -24.49 1.22
C ASN A 244 9.27 -25.20 0.68
N GLU A 245 8.06 -24.72 1.01
CA GLU A 245 6.82 -25.30 0.51
C GLU A 245 6.46 -24.83 -0.89
N SER A 246 5.71 -25.68 -1.62
CA SER A 246 5.20 -25.38 -2.95
C SER A 246 4.07 -24.36 -2.91
N GLU A 247 4.10 -23.38 -3.81
CA GLU A 247 3.03 -22.39 -3.99
C GLU A 247 1.74 -23.01 -4.58
N LYS A 248 1.85 -24.09 -5.36
CA LYS A 248 0.74 -24.66 -6.15
C LYS A 248 -0.47 -25.10 -5.32
N PRO A 249 -0.33 -25.79 -4.17
CA PRO A 249 -1.48 -26.17 -3.35
C PRO A 249 -2.20 -24.99 -2.69
N LYS A 250 -1.51 -23.87 -2.48
CA LYS A 250 -2.01 -22.74 -1.69
C LYS A 250 -3.27 -22.10 -2.26
N ILE A 251 -3.43 -22.10 -3.58
CA ILE A 251 -4.66 -21.59 -4.21
C ILE A 251 -5.89 -22.38 -3.76
N ARG A 252 -5.82 -23.70 -3.71
CA ARG A 252 -6.93 -24.57 -3.30
C ARG A 252 -7.32 -24.32 -1.85
N GLU A 253 -6.29 -24.23 -0.98
CA GLU A 253 -6.46 -23.97 0.44
C GLU A 253 -7.16 -22.63 0.67
N LEU A 254 -6.69 -21.53 0.03
CA LEU A 254 -7.28 -20.21 0.20
C LEU A 254 -8.68 -20.08 -0.39
N ILE A 255 -8.94 -20.68 -1.55
CA ILE A 255 -10.29 -20.65 -2.16
C ILE A 255 -11.28 -21.38 -1.28
N LYS A 256 -10.91 -22.54 -0.73
CA LYS A 256 -11.75 -23.28 0.21
C LYS A 256 -12.06 -22.45 1.45
N GLU A 257 -11.04 -21.93 2.12
CA GLU A 257 -11.19 -21.07 3.30
C GLU A 257 -12.07 -19.85 3.00
N MET A 258 -11.84 -19.18 1.89
CA MET A 258 -12.62 -18.01 1.46
C MET A 258 -14.11 -18.34 1.32
N LYS A 259 -14.43 -19.48 0.70
CA LYS A 259 -15.83 -19.91 0.52
C LYS A 259 -16.49 -20.25 1.83
N GLU A 260 -15.79 -20.98 2.70
CA GLU A 260 -16.29 -21.36 4.03
C GLU A 260 -16.56 -20.12 4.90
N GLN A 261 -15.57 -19.21 5.01
CA GLN A 261 -15.65 -17.99 5.83
C GLN A 261 -16.72 -17.01 5.38
N ASN A 262 -16.96 -16.90 4.08
CA ASN A 262 -17.92 -15.95 3.52
C ASN A 262 -19.25 -16.60 3.12
N ASN A 263 -19.49 -17.88 3.44
CA ASN A 263 -20.69 -18.65 3.07
C ASN A 263 -21.00 -18.58 1.56
N ILE A 264 -19.95 -18.66 0.70
CA ILE A 264 -20.10 -18.55 -0.75
C ILE A 264 -20.45 -19.92 -1.34
N ASN A 265 -21.70 -20.09 -1.73
CA ASN A 265 -22.19 -21.30 -2.41
C ASN A 265 -22.14 -21.18 -3.96
N GLY A 266 -21.77 -20.01 -4.47
CA GLY A 266 -21.73 -19.70 -5.90
C GLY A 266 -20.40 -20.10 -6.56
N LYS A 267 -20.41 -20.07 -7.90
CA LYS A 267 -19.24 -20.26 -8.74
C LYS A 267 -18.27 -19.09 -8.57
N THR A 268 -16.99 -19.38 -8.38
CA THR A 268 -15.89 -18.40 -8.41
C THR A 268 -14.94 -18.73 -9.57
N ILE A 269 -14.59 -17.75 -10.39
CA ILE A 269 -13.58 -17.91 -11.44
C ILE A 269 -12.21 -17.59 -10.82
N GLN A 270 -11.34 -18.59 -10.73
CA GLN A 270 -9.99 -18.46 -10.19
C GLN A 270 -9.03 -17.98 -11.29
N VAL A 271 -8.35 -16.86 -11.08
CA VAL A 271 -7.40 -16.29 -12.05
C VAL A 271 -5.99 -16.35 -11.47
N ALA A 272 -5.06 -16.99 -12.17
CA ALA A 272 -3.68 -17.14 -11.71
C ALA A 272 -2.68 -17.22 -12.86
N ASP A 273 -1.39 -16.98 -12.55
CA ASP A 273 -0.29 -17.06 -13.53
C ASP A 273 0.14 -18.52 -13.78
N LYS A 274 0.98 -18.70 -14.80
CA LYS A 274 1.50 -19.98 -15.28
C LYS A 274 2.21 -20.82 -14.21
N GLY A 275 2.80 -20.18 -13.19
CA GLY A 275 3.44 -20.87 -12.07
C GLY A 275 2.46 -21.75 -11.28
N LEU A 276 1.20 -21.36 -11.24
CA LEU A 276 0.12 -22.00 -10.50
C LEU A 276 -0.77 -22.91 -11.37
N ASN A 277 -0.58 -22.87 -12.70
CA ASN A 277 -1.28 -23.73 -13.63
C ASN A 277 -0.75 -25.16 -13.53
N CYS A 278 -1.52 -26.01 -12.88
CA CYS A 278 -1.27 -27.46 -12.84
C CYS A 278 -2.60 -28.23 -12.89
N GLY A 279 -2.53 -29.49 -13.31
CA GLY A 279 -3.74 -30.32 -13.44
C GLY A 279 -4.54 -30.45 -12.15
N ASP A 280 -3.84 -30.55 -10.99
CA ASP A 280 -4.51 -30.66 -9.70
C ASP A 280 -5.33 -29.39 -9.37
N ASN A 281 -4.84 -28.18 -9.68
CA ASN A 281 -5.58 -26.93 -9.46
C ASN A 281 -6.78 -26.78 -10.43
N ILE A 282 -6.60 -27.19 -11.70
CA ILE A 282 -7.68 -27.19 -12.69
C ILE A 282 -8.79 -28.17 -12.26
N TYR A 283 -8.39 -29.38 -11.86
CA TYR A 283 -9.31 -30.43 -11.46
C TYR A 283 -10.09 -30.05 -10.19
N ASP A 284 -9.39 -29.50 -9.19
CA ASP A 284 -9.99 -29.01 -7.96
C ASP A 284 -11.08 -27.94 -8.22
N ALA A 285 -10.77 -26.97 -9.08
CA ALA A 285 -11.75 -25.97 -9.47
C ALA A 285 -13.01 -26.61 -10.09
N LEU A 286 -12.84 -27.58 -11.00
CA LEU A 286 -13.95 -28.23 -11.70
C LEU A 286 -14.82 -29.09 -10.78
N ILE A 287 -14.23 -29.87 -9.86
CA ILE A 287 -15.00 -30.72 -8.93
C ILE A 287 -15.83 -29.89 -7.94
N HIS A 288 -15.33 -28.68 -7.59
CA HIS A 288 -16.03 -27.73 -6.74
C HIS A 288 -16.98 -26.80 -7.53
N LYS A 289 -17.21 -27.06 -8.82
CA LYS A 289 -18.04 -26.27 -9.74
C LYS A 289 -17.58 -24.81 -9.89
N ASP A 290 -16.28 -24.55 -9.68
CA ASP A 290 -15.63 -23.28 -9.94
C ASP A 290 -15.15 -23.17 -11.38
N GLY A 291 -14.86 -21.94 -11.79
CA GLY A 291 -14.17 -21.67 -13.04
C GLY A 291 -12.69 -21.39 -12.83
N TYR A 292 -11.93 -21.41 -13.91
CA TYR A 292 -10.54 -20.96 -13.91
C TYR A 292 -10.17 -20.23 -15.19
N ILE A 293 -9.23 -19.31 -15.07
CA ILE A 293 -8.55 -18.60 -16.15
C ILE A 293 -7.07 -18.54 -15.78
N PHE A 294 -6.27 -19.49 -16.33
CA PHE A 294 -4.85 -19.59 -16.00
C PHE A 294 -4.01 -19.36 -17.24
N SER A 295 -2.82 -18.74 -17.10
CA SER A 295 -1.87 -18.77 -18.22
C SER A 295 -1.12 -20.08 -18.29
N GLN A 296 -0.65 -20.41 -19.48
CA GLN A 296 0.14 -21.62 -19.76
C GLN A 296 1.38 -21.27 -20.58
N SER A 297 2.51 -21.86 -20.23
CA SER A 297 3.75 -21.65 -20.99
C SER A 297 3.66 -22.29 -22.37
N VAL A 298 3.76 -21.50 -23.44
CA VAL A 298 3.76 -21.99 -24.82
C VAL A 298 4.93 -22.95 -25.07
N LEU A 299 6.06 -22.76 -24.40
CA LEU A 299 7.24 -23.63 -24.54
C LEU A 299 7.01 -25.06 -24.01
N GLN A 300 6.05 -25.26 -23.12
CA GLN A 300 5.72 -26.55 -22.49
C GLN A 300 4.57 -27.31 -23.18
N LEU A 301 3.96 -26.72 -24.21
CA LEU A 301 2.89 -27.33 -24.98
C LEU A 301 3.40 -28.49 -25.83
N GLU A 302 2.50 -29.35 -26.27
CA GLU A 302 2.77 -30.34 -27.30
C GLU A 302 3.03 -29.67 -28.66
N GLU A 303 3.76 -30.35 -29.56
CA GLU A 303 4.14 -29.76 -30.85
C GLU A 303 2.95 -29.38 -31.74
N LYS A 304 1.82 -30.11 -31.67
CA LYS A 304 0.59 -29.79 -32.38
C LYS A 304 0.04 -28.43 -31.90
N GLU A 305 0.03 -28.21 -30.60
CA GLU A 305 -0.47 -26.98 -29.97
C GLU A 305 0.46 -25.80 -30.24
N LYS A 306 1.80 -26.01 -30.16
CA LYS A 306 2.80 -25.00 -30.52
C LYS A 306 2.64 -24.54 -31.96
N LYS A 307 2.41 -25.49 -32.91
CA LYS A 307 2.12 -25.16 -34.31
C LYS A 307 0.86 -24.32 -34.43
N TRP A 308 -0.21 -24.69 -33.72
CA TRP A 308 -1.45 -23.90 -33.71
C TRP A 308 -1.23 -22.47 -33.18
N VAL A 309 -0.51 -22.29 -32.07
CA VAL A 309 -0.20 -20.97 -31.53
C VAL A 309 0.57 -20.11 -32.53
N LEU A 310 1.55 -20.69 -33.26
CA LEU A 310 2.38 -19.95 -34.20
C LEU A 310 1.70 -19.68 -35.57
N LEU A 311 0.67 -20.46 -35.92
CA LEU A 311 -0.06 -20.29 -37.17
C LEU A 311 -0.79 -18.94 -37.15
N ASP A 312 -0.52 -18.08 -38.14
CA ASP A 312 -1.07 -16.71 -38.18
C ASP A 312 -2.56 -16.68 -38.57
N ASN A 313 -3.10 -17.78 -39.09
CA ASN A 313 -4.51 -17.91 -39.41
C ASN A 313 -5.38 -17.77 -38.14
N ASP A 314 -6.55 -17.19 -38.30
CA ASP A 314 -7.59 -17.01 -37.27
C ASP A 314 -7.25 -15.98 -36.17
N TYR A 315 -6.08 -15.34 -36.23
CA TYR A 315 -5.79 -14.22 -35.34
C TYR A 315 -6.57 -12.96 -35.76
N GLU A 316 -7.34 -12.45 -34.84
CA GLU A 316 -7.92 -11.11 -34.90
C GLU A 316 -6.93 -10.08 -34.39
N GLU A 317 -6.72 -8.99 -35.14
CA GLU A 317 -5.85 -7.89 -34.74
C GLU A 317 -6.65 -6.86 -33.92
N VAL A 318 -6.11 -6.50 -32.76
CA VAL A 318 -6.63 -5.41 -31.93
C VAL A 318 -5.65 -4.25 -32.01
N LYS A 319 -6.15 -3.09 -32.49
CA LYS A 319 -5.35 -1.88 -32.72
C LYS A 319 -5.81 -0.74 -31.82
N ASP A 320 -4.92 0.21 -31.57
CA ASP A 320 -5.24 1.47 -30.90
C ASP A 320 -5.94 2.46 -31.85
N ASN A 321 -6.29 3.64 -31.33
CA ASN A 321 -6.96 4.69 -32.09
C ASN A 321 -6.08 5.27 -33.23
N GLU A 322 -4.77 5.02 -33.19
CA GLU A 322 -3.79 5.47 -34.20
C GLU A 322 -3.50 4.38 -35.24
N GLY A 323 -4.11 3.18 -35.07
CA GLY A 323 -3.94 2.04 -35.99
C GLY A 323 -2.75 1.13 -35.64
N ASN A 324 -2.02 1.37 -34.55
CA ASN A 324 -0.92 0.54 -34.12
C ASN A 324 -1.43 -0.78 -33.54
N LEU A 325 -0.77 -1.87 -33.86
CA LEU A 325 -1.13 -3.19 -33.34
C LEU A 325 -0.83 -3.30 -31.85
N LEU A 326 -1.86 -3.42 -31.02
CA LEU A 326 -1.75 -3.68 -29.59
C LEU A 326 -1.45 -5.16 -29.32
N TYR A 327 -2.26 -6.04 -29.89
CA TYR A 327 -2.08 -7.50 -29.80
C TYR A 327 -2.91 -8.21 -30.86
N LYS A 328 -2.55 -9.48 -31.13
CA LYS A 328 -3.38 -10.43 -31.88
C LYS A 328 -3.97 -11.46 -30.93
N ILE A 329 -5.18 -11.94 -31.24
CA ILE A 329 -5.91 -12.89 -30.38
C ILE A 329 -6.70 -13.90 -31.19
N LYS A 330 -6.58 -15.19 -30.82
CA LYS A 330 -7.44 -16.26 -31.34
C LYS A 330 -7.83 -17.23 -30.25
N ALA A 331 -8.85 -18.06 -30.50
CA ALA A 331 -9.28 -19.06 -29.53
C ALA A 331 -9.73 -20.35 -30.22
N CYS A 332 -9.64 -21.44 -29.48
CA CYS A 332 -10.29 -22.72 -29.79
C CYS A 332 -10.96 -23.29 -28.55
N VAL A 333 -11.91 -24.19 -28.75
CA VAL A 333 -12.55 -24.98 -27.69
C VAL A 333 -12.41 -26.44 -28.07
N ASP A 334 -11.80 -27.24 -27.19
CA ASP A 334 -11.61 -28.67 -27.41
C ASP A 334 -11.42 -29.37 -26.05
N GLU A 335 -11.30 -30.69 -26.09
CA GLU A 335 -10.90 -31.48 -24.94
C GLU A 335 -9.37 -31.61 -24.87
N PHE A 336 -8.81 -31.33 -23.72
CA PHE A 336 -7.37 -31.34 -23.50
C PHE A 336 -7.01 -32.22 -22.30
N PRO A 337 -5.94 -33.05 -22.42
CA PRO A 337 -5.49 -33.89 -21.33
C PRO A 337 -4.79 -33.05 -20.24
N ILE A 338 -5.16 -33.26 -18.99
CA ILE A 338 -4.47 -32.74 -17.82
C ILE A 338 -3.97 -33.90 -16.95
N ARG A 339 -2.85 -33.69 -16.25
CA ARG A 339 -2.28 -34.69 -15.32
C ARG A 339 -2.67 -34.33 -13.90
N VAL A 340 -3.45 -35.19 -13.26
CA VAL A 340 -4.01 -35.00 -11.92
C VAL A 340 -3.47 -36.08 -10.98
N SER A 341 -3.21 -35.76 -9.73
CA SER A 341 -2.87 -36.73 -8.70
C SER A 341 -4.15 -37.42 -8.20
N ASN A 342 -4.19 -38.75 -8.21
CA ASN A 342 -5.25 -39.51 -7.57
C ASN A 342 -5.03 -39.59 -6.03
N GLU A 343 -5.91 -40.26 -5.30
CA GLU A 343 -5.83 -40.43 -3.84
C GLU A 343 -4.55 -41.15 -3.40
N GLU A 344 -3.97 -42.01 -4.24
CA GLU A 344 -2.70 -42.71 -3.98
C GLU A 344 -1.47 -41.86 -4.37
N GLY A 345 -1.65 -40.61 -4.81
CA GLY A 345 -0.58 -39.71 -5.29
C GLY A 345 -0.05 -40.04 -6.69
N LYS A 346 -0.63 -41.03 -7.40
CA LYS A 346 -0.25 -41.37 -8.76
C LYS A 346 -0.85 -40.38 -9.76
N LYS A 347 -0.06 -40.02 -10.80
CA LYS A 347 -0.56 -39.13 -11.87
C LYS A 347 -1.42 -39.92 -12.87
N VAL A 348 -2.67 -39.47 -13.03
CA VAL A 348 -3.63 -39.94 -14.01
C VAL A 348 -3.95 -38.83 -15.02
N ILE A 349 -4.33 -39.22 -16.23
CA ILE A 349 -4.73 -38.27 -17.28
C ILE A 349 -6.25 -38.16 -17.27
N VAL A 350 -6.73 -36.92 -17.21
CA VAL A 350 -8.14 -36.57 -17.30
C VAL A 350 -8.34 -35.61 -18.46
N ASN A 351 -9.28 -35.89 -19.36
CA ASN A 351 -9.63 -34.95 -20.43
C ASN A 351 -10.64 -33.92 -19.90
N VAL A 352 -10.35 -32.67 -20.14
CA VAL A 352 -11.19 -31.55 -19.72
C VAL A 352 -11.51 -30.63 -20.91
N LYS A 353 -12.77 -30.24 -21.04
CA LYS A 353 -13.17 -29.26 -22.04
C LYS A 353 -12.68 -27.89 -21.66
N GLN A 354 -11.84 -27.29 -22.51
CA GLN A 354 -11.21 -25.98 -22.26
C GLN A 354 -11.41 -25.07 -23.46
N LYS A 355 -11.55 -23.77 -23.16
CA LYS A 355 -11.30 -22.72 -24.13
C LYS A 355 -9.87 -22.25 -23.97
N ARG A 356 -9.11 -22.29 -25.06
CA ARG A 356 -7.73 -21.83 -25.13
C ARG A 356 -7.67 -20.55 -25.94
N VAL A 357 -7.07 -19.51 -25.35
CA VAL A 357 -6.91 -18.17 -25.94
C VAL A 357 -5.43 -17.90 -26.15
N ALA A 358 -4.99 -17.95 -27.39
CA ALA A 358 -3.62 -17.60 -27.77
C ALA A 358 -3.55 -16.12 -28.12
N THR A 359 -2.51 -15.46 -27.62
CA THR A 359 -2.28 -14.03 -27.89
C THR A 359 -0.85 -13.80 -28.34
N PHE A 360 -0.64 -12.77 -29.15
CA PHE A 360 0.67 -12.26 -29.51
C PHE A 360 0.70 -10.76 -29.25
N ASN A 361 1.68 -10.29 -28.47
CA ASN A 361 1.86 -8.87 -28.16
C ASN A 361 3.22 -8.39 -28.67
N PRO A 362 3.29 -7.47 -29.66
CA PRO A 362 4.53 -6.99 -30.24
C PRO A 362 5.47 -6.30 -29.25
N SER A 363 4.92 -5.52 -28.32
CA SER A 363 5.69 -4.83 -27.29
C SER A 363 6.35 -5.81 -26.33
N LEU A 364 5.61 -6.85 -25.88
CA LEU A 364 6.16 -7.91 -25.06
C LEU A 364 7.19 -8.75 -25.82
N ALA A 365 6.96 -9.03 -27.12
CA ALA A 365 7.92 -9.70 -27.97
C ALA A 365 9.24 -8.93 -28.05
N ASN A 366 9.18 -7.61 -28.26
CA ASN A 366 10.37 -6.77 -28.32
C ASN A 366 11.12 -6.71 -26.98
N LYS A 367 10.39 -6.50 -25.87
CA LYS A 367 10.99 -6.56 -24.53
C LYS A 367 11.71 -7.89 -24.27
N LYS A 368 11.06 -9.00 -24.62
CA LYS A 368 11.64 -10.33 -24.42
C LYS A 368 12.86 -10.57 -25.31
N LYS A 369 12.86 -10.11 -26.56
CA LYS A 369 14.02 -10.14 -27.46
C LYS A 369 15.21 -9.38 -26.87
N ILE A 370 14.98 -8.16 -26.36
CA ILE A 370 16.02 -7.35 -25.71
C ILE A 370 16.59 -8.07 -24.50
N GLU A 371 15.74 -8.66 -23.66
CA GLU A 371 16.16 -9.44 -22.48
C GLU A 371 17.01 -10.65 -22.88
N ILE A 372 16.54 -11.44 -23.84
CA ILE A 372 17.28 -12.60 -24.38
C ILE A 372 18.65 -12.16 -24.89
N ASN A 373 18.70 -11.12 -25.71
CA ASN A 373 19.96 -10.62 -26.26
C ASN A 373 20.94 -10.17 -25.17
N LYS A 374 20.48 -9.46 -24.14
CA LYS A 374 21.31 -9.08 -22.98
C LYS A 374 21.91 -10.30 -22.27
N LEU A 375 21.10 -11.33 -22.05
CA LEU A 375 21.57 -12.57 -21.39
C LEU A 375 22.53 -13.35 -22.29
N VAL A 376 22.30 -13.38 -23.60
CA VAL A 376 23.20 -14.01 -24.58
C VAL A 376 24.55 -13.27 -24.64
N GLU A 377 24.56 -11.94 -24.69
CA GLU A 377 25.80 -11.15 -24.66
C GLU A 377 26.57 -11.35 -23.33
N LYS A 378 25.88 -11.41 -22.22
CA LYS A 378 26.51 -11.79 -20.93
C LYS A 378 27.10 -13.19 -21.00
N ALA A 379 26.36 -14.17 -21.55
CA ALA A 379 26.84 -15.54 -21.70
C ALA A 379 28.08 -15.62 -22.58
N LYS A 380 28.12 -14.92 -23.71
CA LYS A 380 29.29 -14.83 -24.60
C LYS A 380 30.51 -14.25 -23.87
N GLY A 381 30.33 -13.14 -23.15
CA GLY A 381 31.41 -12.52 -22.37
C GLY A 381 31.99 -13.48 -21.31
N LEU A 382 31.13 -14.22 -20.61
CA LEU A 382 31.54 -15.19 -19.61
C LEU A 382 32.22 -16.44 -20.24
N CYS A 383 31.77 -16.88 -21.41
CA CYS A 383 32.46 -17.96 -22.16
C CYS A 383 33.91 -17.55 -22.49
N HIS A 384 34.14 -16.35 -22.96
CA HIS A 384 35.47 -15.85 -23.30
C HIS A 384 36.39 -15.70 -22.04
N SER A 385 35.84 -15.34 -20.90
CA SER A 385 36.58 -15.22 -19.63
C SER A 385 36.80 -16.54 -18.90
N GLN A 386 36.33 -17.67 -19.41
CA GLN A 386 36.34 -18.99 -18.75
C GLN A 386 35.74 -18.94 -17.31
N ALA A 387 34.67 -18.18 -17.13
CA ALA A 387 33.99 -18.00 -15.86
C ALA A 387 33.43 -19.34 -15.33
N LYS A 388 33.29 -19.44 -14.01
CA LYS A 388 32.67 -20.60 -13.37
C LYS A 388 31.16 -20.65 -13.65
N LYS A 389 30.58 -21.86 -13.63
CA LYS A 389 29.15 -22.08 -13.91
C LYS A 389 28.23 -21.20 -13.08
N GLU A 390 28.59 -20.93 -11.83
CA GLU A 390 27.82 -20.10 -10.88
C GLU A 390 27.73 -18.63 -11.31
N GLU A 391 28.76 -18.11 -12.01
CA GLU A 391 28.80 -16.71 -12.47
C GLU A 391 27.81 -16.41 -13.60
N TYR A 392 27.37 -17.44 -14.33
CA TYR A 392 26.42 -17.30 -15.42
C TYR A 392 25.00 -16.89 -14.93
N GLY A 393 24.62 -17.34 -13.72
CA GLY A 393 23.27 -17.04 -13.20
C GLY A 393 22.18 -17.39 -14.25
N GLU A 394 21.27 -16.45 -14.53
CA GLU A 394 20.20 -16.65 -15.51
C GLU A 394 20.68 -16.84 -16.96
N SER A 395 21.89 -16.38 -17.30
CA SER A 395 22.44 -16.58 -18.64
C SER A 395 22.90 -18.01 -18.89
N SER A 396 23.02 -18.84 -17.85
CA SER A 396 23.39 -20.26 -17.96
C SER A 396 22.46 -21.08 -18.87
N LYS A 397 21.19 -20.65 -19.01
CA LYS A 397 20.23 -21.31 -19.91
C LYS A 397 20.59 -21.21 -21.40
N TYR A 398 21.49 -20.29 -21.77
CA TYR A 398 21.94 -20.09 -23.14
C TYR A 398 23.35 -20.65 -23.42
N VAL A 399 23.89 -21.45 -22.50
CA VAL A 399 25.16 -22.15 -22.67
C VAL A 399 24.99 -23.66 -22.48
N LYS A 400 25.82 -24.45 -23.15
CA LYS A 400 25.99 -25.88 -22.92
C LYS A 400 27.38 -26.07 -22.32
N PHE A 401 27.46 -26.73 -21.17
CA PHE A 401 28.72 -27.15 -20.57
C PHE A 401 29.01 -28.56 -21.10
N VAL A 402 30.13 -28.72 -21.82
CA VAL A 402 30.54 -29.99 -22.40
C VAL A 402 31.74 -30.49 -21.60
N ASP A 403 31.58 -31.59 -20.87
CA ASP A 403 32.65 -32.23 -20.15
C ASP A 403 33.45 -33.09 -21.17
N GLU A 404 34.70 -32.73 -21.41
CA GLU A 404 35.65 -33.55 -22.15
C GLU A 404 36.56 -34.25 -21.14
N ASP A 405 36.45 -35.56 -21.05
CA ASP A 405 37.28 -36.52 -20.29
C ASP A 405 38.34 -35.89 -19.34
N GLY A 406 37.91 -35.41 -18.17
CA GLY A 406 38.81 -34.95 -17.10
C GLY A 406 39.55 -33.63 -17.36
N LYS A 407 39.24 -32.89 -18.44
CA LYS A 407 39.71 -31.52 -18.72
C LYS A 407 38.58 -30.51 -18.50
N LYS A 408 38.95 -29.26 -18.22
CA LYS A 408 37.99 -28.16 -18.03
C LYS A 408 36.88 -28.19 -19.06
N ALA A 409 35.61 -28.22 -18.60
CA ALA A 409 34.44 -28.20 -19.45
C ALA A 409 34.51 -27.05 -20.46
N SER A 410 34.38 -27.35 -21.74
CA SER A 410 34.19 -26.32 -22.76
C SER A 410 32.78 -25.74 -22.66
N VAL A 411 32.64 -24.42 -22.79
CA VAL A 411 31.36 -23.73 -22.70
C VAL A 411 30.97 -23.26 -24.11
N LEU A 412 29.85 -23.77 -24.60
CA LEU A 412 29.34 -23.45 -25.94
C LEU A 412 28.01 -22.67 -25.82
N ILE A 413 27.82 -21.73 -26.73
CA ILE A 413 26.51 -21.02 -26.85
C ILE A 413 25.46 -22.00 -27.38
N ASN A 414 24.31 -22.05 -26.72
CA ASN A 414 23.19 -22.91 -27.09
C ASN A 414 22.25 -22.17 -28.07
N GLN A 415 22.63 -22.14 -29.36
CA GLN A 415 21.88 -21.43 -30.39
C GLN A 415 20.45 -21.96 -30.54
N ASP A 416 20.24 -23.29 -30.48
CA ASP A 416 18.90 -23.90 -30.56
C ASP A 416 17.93 -23.34 -29.48
N LYS A 417 18.47 -23.13 -28.27
CA LYS A 417 17.68 -22.58 -27.17
C LYS A 417 17.35 -21.10 -27.37
N ILE A 418 18.30 -20.35 -27.90
CA ILE A 418 18.09 -18.92 -28.23
C ILE A 418 17.01 -18.78 -29.29
N ASP A 419 17.15 -19.53 -30.42
CA ASP A 419 16.20 -19.47 -31.54
C ASP A 419 14.81 -19.90 -31.11
N LYS A 420 14.73 -20.95 -30.27
CA LYS A 420 13.46 -21.37 -29.66
C LYS A 420 12.81 -20.28 -28.81
N ASP A 421 13.56 -19.66 -27.91
CA ASP A 421 13.02 -18.63 -27.02
C ASP A 421 12.63 -17.36 -27.79
N LEU A 422 13.39 -16.97 -28.82
CA LEU A 422 13.07 -15.88 -29.72
C LEU A 422 11.80 -16.13 -30.55
N LYS A 423 11.63 -17.37 -31.04
CA LYS A 423 10.46 -17.79 -31.84
C LYS A 423 9.15 -17.63 -31.07
N TYR A 424 9.16 -17.90 -29.76
CA TYR A 424 7.96 -17.81 -28.92
C TYR A 424 7.85 -16.48 -28.15
N ALA A 425 8.76 -15.53 -28.36
CA ALA A 425 8.72 -14.24 -27.73
C ALA A 425 7.42 -13.48 -28.09
N GLY A 426 6.71 -12.98 -27.10
CA GLY A 426 5.45 -12.25 -27.25
C GLY A 426 4.19 -13.10 -27.33
N TYR A 427 4.32 -14.42 -27.49
CA TYR A 427 3.17 -15.33 -27.43
C TYR A 427 2.85 -15.72 -26.00
N ASN A 428 1.54 -15.73 -25.67
CA ASN A 428 0.99 -16.23 -24.43
C ASN A 428 -0.22 -17.10 -24.71
N LEU A 429 -0.47 -18.08 -23.85
CA LEU A 429 -1.65 -18.94 -23.90
C LEU A 429 -2.41 -18.83 -22.59
N ILE A 430 -3.71 -18.57 -22.66
CA ILE A 430 -4.62 -18.59 -21.53
C ILE A 430 -5.56 -19.78 -21.70
N VAL A 431 -5.72 -20.58 -20.65
CA VAL A 431 -6.63 -21.73 -20.61
C VAL A 431 -7.76 -21.45 -19.63
N SER A 432 -8.98 -21.80 -20.01
CA SER A 432 -10.17 -21.46 -19.24
C SER A 432 -11.26 -22.52 -19.32
N SER A 433 -11.97 -22.72 -18.21
CA SER A 433 -13.24 -23.47 -18.18
C SER A 433 -14.42 -22.68 -18.75
N GLU A 434 -14.26 -21.35 -18.89
CA GLU A 434 -15.33 -20.43 -19.28
C GLU A 434 -15.54 -20.45 -20.80
N ILE A 435 -16.07 -21.56 -21.32
CA ILE A 435 -16.24 -21.76 -22.77
C ILE A 435 -17.20 -20.78 -23.44
N ASN A 436 -18.18 -20.27 -22.70
CA ASN A 436 -19.17 -19.30 -23.18
C ASN A 436 -18.67 -17.84 -23.11
N MET A 437 -17.65 -17.57 -22.32
CA MET A 437 -17.04 -16.24 -22.24
C MET A 437 -16.26 -15.94 -23.53
N SER A 438 -16.38 -14.74 -24.09
CA SER A 438 -15.63 -14.35 -25.28
C SER A 438 -14.11 -14.39 -25.06
N LYS A 439 -13.32 -14.56 -26.15
CA LYS A 439 -11.86 -14.51 -26.05
C LYS A 439 -11.34 -13.18 -25.49
N HIS A 440 -12.01 -12.08 -25.82
CA HIS A 440 -11.66 -10.75 -25.32
C HIS A 440 -11.97 -10.56 -23.83
N GLU A 441 -13.07 -11.11 -23.36
CA GLU A 441 -13.40 -11.10 -21.91
C GLU A 441 -12.39 -11.91 -21.11
N ILE A 442 -12.06 -13.14 -21.56
CA ILE A 442 -11.03 -13.97 -20.91
C ILE A 442 -9.69 -13.21 -20.87
N TYR A 443 -9.30 -12.58 -21.98
CA TYR A 443 -8.10 -11.78 -22.05
C TYR A 443 -8.12 -10.62 -21.05
N ARG A 444 -9.23 -9.87 -21.02
CA ARG A 444 -9.40 -8.73 -20.10
C ARG A 444 -9.37 -9.15 -18.63
N VAL A 445 -10.11 -10.22 -18.28
CA VAL A 445 -10.12 -10.75 -16.90
C VAL A 445 -8.72 -11.22 -16.50
N TYR A 446 -8.04 -11.98 -17.37
CA TYR A 446 -6.67 -12.42 -17.08
C TYR A 446 -5.71 -11.25 -16.86
N HIS A 447 -5.82 -10.21 -17.66
CA HIS A 447 -4.93 -9.05 -17.55
C HIS A 447 -5.15 -8.21 -16.29
N GLN A 448 -6.27 -8.37 -15.56
CA GLN A 448 -6.42 -7.76 -14.24
C GLN A 448 -5.48 -8.38 -13.18
N LEU A 449 -4.83 -9.50 -13.49
CA LEU A 449 -3.84 -10.13 -12.59
C LEU A 449 -2.68 -9.20 -12.22
N TRP A 450 -2.35 -8.19 -13.05
CA TRP A 450 -1.36 -7.18 -12.70
C TRP A 450 -1.67 -6.43 -11.39
N LYS A 451 -2.95 -6.37 -10.97
CA LYS A 451 -3.36 -5.71 -9.73
C LYS A 451 -2.83 -6.43 -8.49
N ILE A 452 -2.74 -7.77 -8.51
CA ILE A 452 -2.14 -8.51 -7.39
C ILE A 452 -0.62 -8.34 -7.36
N GLU A 453 0.03 -8.32 -8.53
CA GLU A 453 1.47 -8.02 -8.62
C GLU A 453 1.78 -6.61 -8.08
N ASN A 454 0.95 -5.63 -8.43
CA ASN A 454 1.06 -4.27 -7.91
C ASN A 454 0.80 -4.22 -6.40
N THR A 455 -0.17 -5.01 -5.89
CA THR A 455 -0.44 -5.13 -4.45
C THR A 455 0.80 -5.63 -3.70
N PHE A 456 1.46 -6.67 -4.18
CA PHE A 456 2.74 -7.11 -3.61
C PHE A 456 3.85 -6.07 -3.73
N ARG A 457 3.90 -5.32 -4.84
CA ARG A 457 4.87 -4.24 -5.01
C ARG A 457 4.67 -3.16 -3.94
N VAL A 458 3.44 -2.70 -3.73
CA VAL A 458 3.12 -1.72 -2.67
C VAL A 458 3.48 -2.26 -1.29
N MET A 459 3.16 -3.52 -1.00
CA MET A 459 3.53 -4.15 0.28
C MET A 459 5.06 -4.16 0.49
N LYS A 460 5.84 -4.46 -0.56
CA LYS A 460 7.30 -4.57 -0.47
C LYS A 460 8.03 -3.22 -0.47
N SER A 461 7.53 -2.21 -1.22
CA SER A 461 8.21 -0.93 -1.40
C SER A 461 7.63 0.18 -0.55
N GLU A 462 6.29 0.32 -0.52
CA GLU A 462 5.65 1.45 0.17
C GLU A 462 5.36 1.15 1.64
N LEU A 463 4.98 -0.09 1.92
CA LEU A 463 4.68 -0.53 3.29
C LEU A 463 5.88 -1.23 3.95
N ASP A 464 7.03 -1.34 3.28
CA ASP A 464 8.25 -1.93 3.82
C ASP A 464 7.99 -3.26 4.57
N ALA A 465 7.19 -4.16 3.96
CA ALA A 465 6.90 -5.45 4.58
C ALA A 465 8.17 -6.27 4.85
N ARG A 466 9.30 -5.85 4.31
CA ARG A 466 10.67 -6.34 4.51
C ARG A 466 11.66 -5.16 4.56
N PRO A 467 12.81 -5.26 5.27
CA PRO A 467 13.28 -6.39 6.07
C PRO A 467 12.44 -6.59 7.33
N ILE A 468 12.39 -7.85 7.82
CA ILE A 468 11.60 -8.25 8.99
C ILE A 468 12.55 -8.40 10.17
N TYR A 469 12.36 -7.58 11.22
CA TYR A 469 13.18 -7.55 12.43
C TYR A 469 12.57 -8.33 13.60
N LEU A 470 11.65 -9.26 13.32
CA LEU A 470 10.93 -10.06 14.30
C LEU A 470 11.44 -11.49 14.28
N GLN A 471 11.47 -12.13 15.46
CA GLN A 471 11.98 -13.49 15.62
C GLN A 471 10.86 -14.53 15.75
N LYS A 472 9.86 -14.25 16.59
CA LYS A 472 8.76 -15.17 16.85
C LYS A 472 7.83 -15.27 15.65
N ARG A 473 7.36 -16.48 15.36
CA ARG A 473 6.43 -16.79 14.28
C ARG A 473 5.17 -15.91 14.36
N GLU A 474 4.56 -15.85 15.52
CA GLU A 474 3.33 -15.11 15.77
C GLU A 474 3.54 -13.60 15.52
N SER A 475 4.67 -13.05 15.98
CA SER A 475 5.01 -11.64 15.71
C SER A 475 5.18 -11.35 14.21
N ILE A 476 5.78 -12.28 13.45
CA ILE A 476 5.95 -12.19 12.01
C ILE A 476 4.58 -12.19 11.33
N TYR A 477 3.70 -13.12 11.72
CA TYR A 477 2.35 -13.20 11.18
C TYR A 477 1.51 -11.95 11.51
N GLY A 478 1.63 -11.44 12.75
CA GLY A 478 1.02 -10.18 13.15
C GLY A 478 1.52 -8.98 12.34
N HIS A 479 2.82 -8.95 12.02
CA HIS A 479 3.37 -7.92 11.12
C HIS A 479 2.76 -7.98 9.71
N PHE A 480 2.65 -9.17 9.13
CA PHE A 480 2.01 -9.33 7.82
C PHE A 480 0.51 -9.04 7.86
N LEU A 481 -0.17 -9.34 8.97
CA LEU A 481 -1.57 -8.96 9.16
C LEU A 481 -1.73 -7.42 9.16
N ILE A 482 -0.85 -6.68 9.83
CA ILE A 482 -0.88 -5.20 9.79
C ILE A 482 -0.62 -4.69 8.36
N CYS A 483 0.32 -5.28 7.61
CA CYS A 483 0.52 -4.95 6.21
C CYS A 483 -0.72 -5.27 5.36
N TYR A 484 -1.40 -6.39 5.65
CA TYR A 484 -2.65 -6.79 4.99
C TYR A 484 -3.77 -5.78 5.26
N TYR A 485 -3.97 -5.35 6.52
CA TYR A 485 -4.94 -4.31 6.85
C TYR A 485 -4.64 -3.01 6.12
N ALA A 486 -3.39 -2.57 6.13
CA ALA A 486 -2.96 -1.36 5.43
C ALA A 486 -3.30 -1.42 3.93
N ILE A 487 -2.92 -2.51 3.26
CA ILE A 487 -3.17 -2.63 1.81
C ILE A 487 -4.65 -2.86 1.50
N ALA A 488 -5.39 -3.58 2.35
CA ALA A 488 -6.83 -3.79 2.15
C ALA A 488 -7.61 -2.47 2.25
N LEU A 489 -7.30 -1.63 3.23
CA LEU A 489 -7.92 -0.31 3.38
C LEU A 489 -7.53 0.63 2.23
N LEU A 490 -6.25 0.66 1.83
CA LEU A 490 -5.79 1.47 0.70
C LEU A 490 -6.46 1.08 -0.62
N ARG A 491 -6.59 -0.24 -0.90
CA ARG A 491 -7.28 -0.74 -2.09
C ARG A 491 -8.77 -0.44 -2.06
N LEU A 492 -9.39 -0.58 -0.90
CA LEU A 492 -10.81 -0.24 -0.75
C LEU A 492 -11.06 1.25 -0.98
N LEU A 493 -10.16 2.13 -0.51
CA LEU A 493 -10.19 3.56 -0.82
C LEU A 493 -10.08 3.81 -2.33
N GLU A 494 -9.10 3.19 -2.99
CA GLU A 494 -8.88 3.33 -4.44
C GLU A 494 -10.10 2.84 -5.24
N GLU A 495 -10.52 1.59 -5.03
CA GLU A 495 -11.50 0.92 -5.90
C GLU A 495 -12.97 1.29 -5.57
N LYS A 496 -13.31 1.53 -4.32
CA LYS A 496 -14.70 1.74 -3.87
C LYS A 496 -15.03 3.16 -3.45
N VAL A 497 -14.12 3.84 -2.75
CA VAL A 497 -14.41 5.18 -2.20
C VAL A 497 -14.10 6.26 -3.22
N TYR A 498 -12.89 6.27 -3.75
CA TYR A 498 -12.44 7.33 -4.66
C TYR A 498 -12.60 6.99 -6.15
N LYS A 499 -12.77 5.71 -6.50
CA LYS A 499 -13.12 5.24 -7.86
C LYS A 499 -12.29 5.95 -8.94
N ASP A 500 -11.07 5.55 -9.13
CA ASP A 500 -10.11 6.08 -10.12
C ASP A 500 -9.67 7.55 -9.95
N LYS A 501 -10.12 8.23 -8.88
CA LYS A 501 -9.66 9.60 -8.59
C LYS A 501 -8.26 9.64 -8.03
N PHE A 502 -7.89 8.66 -7.22
CA PHE A 502 -6.59 8.49 -6.62
C PHE A 502 -6.17 7.02 -6.68
N ASN A 503 -4.97 6.75 -7.11
CA ASN A 503 -4.37 5.43 -7.00
C ASN A 503 -3.71 5.24 -5.62
N THR A 504 -3.33 4.00 -5.30
CA THR A 504 -2.74 3.66 -3.99
C THR A 504 -1.51 4.50 -3.66
N TYR A 505 -0.62 4.80 -4.62
CA TYR A 505 0.58 5.61 -4.38
C TYR A 505 0.22 7.06 -4.05
N GLU A 506 -0.71 7.66 -4.78
CA GLU A 506 -1.21 9.01 -4.51
C GLU A 506 -1.89 9.11 -3.15
N LEU A 507 -2.62 8.06 -2.72
CA LEU A 507 -3.20 8.00 -1.38
C LEU A 507 -2.13 7.93 -0.29
N ILE A 508 -1.09 7.14 -0.47
CA ILE A 508 0.03 7.06 0.47
C ILE A 508 0.75 8.41 0.56
N ASP A 509 1.00 9.08 -0.56
CA ASP A 509 1.62 10.40 -0.60
C ASP A 509 0.77 11.45 0.12
N LEU A 510 -0.55 11.43 -0.08
CA LEU A 510 -1.49 12.29 0.65
C LEU A 510 -1.42 12.03 2.16
N ILE A 511 -1.51 10.76 2.58
CA ILE A 511 -1.47 10.39 4.01
C ILE A 511 -0.15 10.84 4.65
N ARG A 512 0.97 10.67 3.98
CA ARG A 512 2.30 11.10 4.44
C ARG A 512 2.47 12.62 4.45
N GLY A 513 1.79 13.31 3.53
CA GLY A 513 1.95 14.74 3.27
C GLY A 513 1.22 15.66 4.24
N PHE A 514 0.12 15.21 4.87
CA PHE A 514 -0.65 16.03 5.80
C PHE A 514 0.03 16.11 7.17
N LYS A 515 0.61 17.28 7.46
CA LYS A 515 1.37 17.55 8.69
C LYS A 515 0.96 18.87 9.29
N LEU A 516 1.00 18.96 10.61
CA LEU A 516 0.77 20.18 11.35
C LEU A 516 1.66 20.29 12.59
N LEU A 517 1.85 21.50 13.09
CA LEU A 517 2.31 21.73 14.45
C LEU A 517 1.10 21.85 15.36
N LYS A 518 1.01 20.97 16.36
CA LYS A 518 -0.11 20.95 17.31
C LYS A 518 0.10 22.08 18.34
N GLY A 519 -0.87 22.98 18.47
CA GLY A 519 -0.90 24.04 19.44
C GLY A 519 -2.18 23.96 20.30
N GLU A 520 -2.20 24.68 21.43
CA GLU A 520 -3.35 24.67 22.35
C GLU A 520 -4.60 25.28 21.70
N ASP A 521 -4.47 26.47 21.12
CA ASP A 521 -5.59 27.20 20.53
C ASP A 521 -5.69 27.02 19.00
N LYS A 522 -4.56 26.82 18.32
CA LYS A 522 -4.46 26.75 16.86
C LYS A 522 -3.36 25.81 16.44
N ASN A 523 -3.66 24.95 15.48
CA ASN A 523 -2.69 24.14 14.78
C ASN A 523 -2.11 24.92 13.61
N ILE A 524 -0.79 24.85 13.39
CA ILE A 524 -0.15 25.44 12.21
C ILE A 524 -0.05 24.35 11.15
N ASN A 525 -0.70 24.53 10.03
CA ASN A 525 -0.71 23.60 8.92
C ASN A 525 0.62 23.66 8.15
N LEU A 526 1.29 22.51 8.01
CA LEU A 526 2.55 22.35 7.27
C LEU A 526 2.34 21.60 5.95
N THR A 527 1.10 21.25 5.63
CA THR A 527 0.77 20.49 4.40
C THR A 527 1.11 21.30 3.17
N LYS A 528 1.89 20.71 2.26
CA LYS A 528 2.17 21.35 0.96
C LYS A 528 0.95 21.30 0.07
N LYS A 529 0.61 22.43 -0.55
CA LYS A 529 -0.43 22.48 -1.57
C LYS A 529 0.04 21.75 -2.83
N THR A 530 -0.69 20.69 -3.18
CA THR A 530 -0.52 19.93 -4.43
C THR A 530 -1.86 19.78 -5.12
N PRO A 531 -1.94 19.46 -6.42
CA PRO A 531 -3.21 19.19 -7.08
C PRO A 531 -4.04 18.12 -6.37
N ASN A 532 -3.39 17.05 -5.88
CA ASN A 532 -4.06 15.97 -5.15
C ASN A 532 -4.59 16.42 -3.79
N VAL A 533 -3.85 17.25 -3.05
CA VAL A 533 -4.32 17.86 -1.79
C VAL A 533 -5.53 18.74 -2.06
N THR A 534 -5.49 19.61 -3.06
CA THR A 534 -6.63 20.46 -3.43
C THR A 534 -7.86 19.63 -3.78
N LYS A 535 -7.70 18.63 -4.67
CA LYS A 535 -8.78 17.71 -5.06
C LYS A 535 -9.41 16.97 -3.88
N LEU A 536 -8.59 16.52 -2.91
CA LEU A 536 -9.10 15.87 -1.71
C LEU A 536 -9.85 16.85 -0.81
N CYS A 537 -9.30 18.04 -0.60
CA CYS A 537 -9.91 19.08 0.24
C CYS A 537 -11.27 19.52 -0.30
N ASP A 538 -11.43 19.65 -1.61
CA ASP A 538 -12.71 19.95 -2.25
C ASP A 538 -13.76 18.87 -1.97
N MET A 539 -13.34 17.58 -1.98
CA MET A 539 -14.22 16.45 -1.66
C MET A 539 -14.72 16.46 -0.22
N TYR A 540 -13.85 16.82 0.72
CA TYR A 540 -14.17 16.90 2.15
C TYR A 540 -14.78 18.25 2.57
N LYS A 541 -14.82 19.23 1.67
CA LYS A 541 -15.14 20.64 1.99
C LYS A 541 -14.24 21.16 3.11
N PHE A 542 -13.00 20.72 3.12
CA PHE A 542 -11.95 21.09 4.06
C PHE A 542 -10.95 21.98 3.35
N ASN A 543 -10.53 23.06 4.01
CA ASN A 543 -9.60 24.00 3.41
C ASN A 543 -8.18 23.80 3.97
N ALA A 544 -7.37 22.98 3.27
CA ALA A 544 -5.96 22.80 3.61
C ALA A 544 -5.07 24.00 3.24
N ASP A 545 -5.62 25.02 2.55
CA ASP A 545 -4.87 26.23 2.18
C ASP A 545 -4.68 27.17 3.37
N TYR A 546 -5.43 26.99 4.45
CA TYR A 546 -5.27 27.84 5.63
C TYR A 546 -4.02 27.48 6.41
N MET A 547 -3.23 28.50 6.74
CA MET A 547 -2.04 28.36 7.59
C MET A 547 -2.41 27.92 9.02
N TYR A 548 -3.59 28.27 9.47
CA TYR A 548 -4.07 27.95 10.82
C TYR A 548 -5.34 27.10 10.74
N LEU A 549 -5.33 25.98 11.46
CA LEU A 549 -6.47 25.10 11.63
C LEU A 549 -6.88 25.10 13.10
N SER A 550 -8.17 25.25 13.41
CA SER A 550 -8.60 25.06 14.80
C SER A 550 -8.54 23.57 15.17
N PRO A 551 -8.24 23.22 16.43
CA PRO A 551 -8.30 21.84 16.90
C PRO A 551 -9.62 21.14 16.54
N LYS A 552 -10.76 21.81 16.73
CA LYS A 552 -12.09 21.31 16.37
C LYS A 552 -12.24 20.98 14.88
N GLN A 553 -11.64 21.78 13.98
CA GLN A 553 -11.67 21.49 12.55
C GLN A 553 -10.85 20.24 12.22
N THR A 554 -9.69 20.09 12.86
CA THR A 554 -8.84 18.91 12.66
C THR A 554 -9.49 17.65 13.24
N GLU A 555 -10.02 17.73 14.47
CA GLU A 555 -10.73 16.62 15.13
C GLU A 555 -11.94 16.14 14.32
N LYS A 556 -12.68 17.06 13.70
CA LYS A 556 -13.83 16.72 12.86
C LYS A 556 -13.44 15.82 11.67
N LEU A 557 -12.22 15.91 11.16
CA LEU A 557 -11.74 15.02 10.10
C LEU A 557 -11.71 13.56 10.55
N PHE A 558 -11.36 13.29 11.80
CA PHE A 558 -11.26 11.93 12.35
C PHE A 558 -12.59 11.30 12.76
N THR A 559 -13.65 12.06 12.76
CA THR A 559 -15.01 11.59 13.11
C THR A 559 -15.91 11.42 11.89
N TYR A 560 -15.36 11.63 10.70
CA TYR A 560 -16.11 11.45 9.47
C TYR A 560 -16.28 9.97 9.14
N ALA A 561 -17.41 9.63 8.51
CA ALA A 561 -17.65 8.33 7.92
C ALA A 561 -18.16 8.50 6.49
N TYR A 562 -17.63 7.73 5.55
CA TYR A 562 -18.06 7.79 4.16
C TYR A 562 -19.51 7.34 4.03
N LYS A 563 -20.30 8.09 3.26
CA LYS A 563 -21.64 7.65 2.90
C LYS A 563 -21.51 6.55 1.83
N VAL A 564 -21.83 5.36 2.22
CA VAL A 564 -21.96 4.22 1.28
C VAL A 564 -23.30 4.36 0.58
N LYS A 565 -23.28 4.50 -0.76
CA LYS A 565 -24.49 4.58 -1.59
C LYS A 565 -24.91 3.19 -2.03
#